data_370d0f79ae4cbc5fd7bc8b1fcd2ddcab
#
_entry.id   370d0f79ae4cbc5fd7bc8b1fcd2ddcab
#
_cell.length_a   1.000
_cell.length_b   1.000
_cell.length_c   1.000
_cell.angle_alpha   90.00
_cell.angle_beta   90.00
_cell.angle_gamma   90.00
#
_symmetry.space_group_name_H-M   'P 1'
#
loop_
_entity.id
_entity.type
_entity.pdbx_description
1 polymer ?
#
loop_
_entity_poly.entity_id
_entity_poly.type
_entity_poly.pdbx_seq_one_letter_code
_entity_poly.pdbx_strand_id
1 'polypeptide(L)'
;MASVMSTVLSRLNAFLDSELEQVLCFDSAIDAEKFASEKSAIFLILPEEDTTKNFMAGLMIQNLSRELFAVADENDGKLQNRVVLYCDEFGTMPPFDVLPLFSAGRSRRLTLVPIIQSLAQLEKNYGKEGSEIIQDNCQDTIFGGFAPNSQTAEVLSKALGNRTVLSGSVSRGKNDPSQSLQMMERPLLTPDELKSIPKGNFIVQKTGQHPMRTRLRLFLEWGISFEEPYIVPERADRAVAYANREDLERNLPQSNKAENADMRGAYAVSGRGGIAHEPAVDKPRRRGGKQMKTYGEEDL
;
A
#
# COMPACT_ATOMS: atom_id res chain seq x y z
N MET A 1 26.36 -22.29 -3.62
CA MET A 1 25.41 -22.81 -2.61
C MET A 1 25.50 -22.11 -1.26
N ALA A 2 26.68 -21.95 -0.66
CA ALA A 2 26.83 -21.29 0.67
C ALA A 2 26.23 -19.87 0.72
N SER A 3 26.41 -19.06 -0.32
CA SER A 3 25.87 -17.70 -0.43
C SER A 3 24.33 -17.67 -0.44
N VAL A 4 23.69 -18.59 -1.16
CA VAL A 4 22.22 -18.68 -1.22
C VAL A 4 21.65 -19.10 0.13
N MET A 5 22.27 -20.10 0.78
CA MET A 5 21.85 -20.55 2.12
C MET A 5 22.03 -19.45 3.16
N SER A 6 23.13 -18.71 3.11
CA SER A 6 23.34 -17.57 4.01
C SER A 6 22.28 -16.50 3.84
N THR A 7 21.89 -16.19 2.60
CA THR A 7 20.83 -15.21 2.32
C THR A 7 19.48 -15.70 2.82
N VAL A 8 19.14 -16.98 2.58
CA VAL A 8 17.89 -17.58 3.07
C VAL A 8 17.82 -17.55 4.59
N LEU A 9 18.87 -18.01 5.27
CA LEU A 9 18.94 -18.02 6.73
C LEU A 9 18.84 -16.60 7.31
N SER A 10 19.50 -15.63 6.69
CA SER A 10 19.41 -14.22 7.13
C SER A 10 17.98 -13.69 7.03
N ARG A 11 17.23 -14.07 6.00
CA ARG A 11 15.82 -13.68 5.85
C ARG A 11 14.91 -14.40 6.83
N LEU A 12 15.12 -15.68 7.05
CA LEU A 12 14.32 -16.48 7.99
C LEU A 12 14.58 -16.10 9.45
N ASN A 13 15.78 -15.61 9.78
CA ASN A 13 16.10 -15.16 11.14
C ASN A 13 15.15 -14.07 11.65
N ALA A 14 14.57 -13.26 10.78
CA ALA A 14 13.60 -12.24 11.16
C ALA A 14 12.31 -12.83 11.75
N PHE A 15 12.02 -14.10 11.49
CA PHE A 15 10.84 -14.82 12.03
C PHE A 15 11.13 -15.59 13.32
N LEU A 16 12.40 -15.69 13.72
CA LEU A 16 12.81 -16.38 14.95
C LEU A 16 12.78 -15.43 16.15
N ASP A 17 11.63 -14.82 16.37
CA ASP A 17 11.36 -13.93 17.49
C ASP A 17 10.21 -14.52 18.31
N SER A 18 10.37 -14.56 19.62
CA SER A 18 9.41 -15.22 20.53
C SER A 18 8.00 -14.59 20.48
N GLU A 19 7.89 -13.29 20.24
CA GLU A 19 6.58 -12.62 20.10
C GLU A 19 5.95 -12.93 18.76
N LEU A 20 6.74 -12.96 17.69
CA LEU A 20 6.25 -13.37 16.37
C LEU A 20 5.82 -14.84 16.35
N GLU A 21 6.53 -15.72 17.04
CA GLU A 21 6.14 -17.12 17.21
C GLU A 21 4.75 -17.25 17.85
N GLN A 22 4.44 -16.41 18.84
CA GLN A 22 3.11 -16.40 19.47
C GLN A 22 1.99 -15.96 18.51
N VAL A 23 2.32 -15.27 17.46
CA VAL A 23 1.36 -14.88 16.41
C VAL A 23 1.30 -15.91 15.29
N LEU A 24 2.45 -16.40 14.84
CA LEU A 24 2.57 -17.22 13.63
C LEU A 24 2.34 -18.72 13.84
N CYS A 25 2.67 -19.25 15.01
CA CYS A 25 2.65 -20.70 15.25
C CYS A 25 1.29 -21.22 15.72
N PHE A 26 0.25 -20.42 15.71
CA PHE A 26 -1.09 -20.78 16.14
C PHE A 26 -2.13 -20.39 15.10
N ASP A 27 -3.28 -21.07 15.13
CA ASP A 27 -4.38 -20.78 14.22
C ASP A 27 -4.83 -19.33 14.35
N SER A 28 -5.05 -18.69 13.19
CA SER A 28 -5.55 -17.34 13.11
C SER A 28 -7.07 -17.33 13.18
N ALA A 29 -7.62 -16.38 13.96
CA ALA A 29 -9.04 -16.07 13.94
C ALA A 29 -9.45 -15.19 12.74
N ILE A 30 -8.47 -14.75 11.94
CA ILE A 30 -8.68 -13.89 10.77
C ILE A 30 -8.97 -14.78 9.58
N ASP A 31 -10.21 -14.71 9.11
CA ASP A 31 -10.71 -15.38 7.93
C ASP A 31 -11.28 -14.32 6.99
N ALA A 32 -10.82 -14.30 5.74
CA ALA A 32 -11.16 -13.25 4.78
C ALA A 32 -12.62 -13.31 4.34
N GLU A 33 -13.20 -14.51 4.16
CA GLU A 33 -14.59 -14.70 3.77
C GLU A 33 -15.52 -14.23 4.88
N LYS A 34 -15.26 -14.64 6.12
CA LYS A 34 -16.00 -14.20 7.30
C LYS A 34 -15.87 -12.69 7.50
N PHE A 35 -14.65 -12.14 7.34
CA PHE A 35 -14.39 -10.70 7.46
C PHE A 35 -15.14 -9.89 6.41
N ALA A 36 -15.29 -10.41 5.17
CA ALA A 36 -16.01 -9.76 4.09
C ALA A 36 -17.55 -9.89 4.20
N SER A 37 -18.06 -10.89 4.93
CA SER A 37 -19.49 -11.16 5.08
C SER A 37 -20.12 -10.62 6.37
N GLU A 38 -19.35 -10.53 7.45
CA GLU A 38 -19.81 -10.07 8.75
C GLU A 38 -19.35 -8.64 9.08
N LYS A 39 -20.08 -7.94 9.96
CA LYS A 39 -19.62 -6.67 10.52
C LYS A 39 -18.54 -6.94 11.58
N SER A 40 -17.31 -6.69 11.22
CA SER A 40 -16.15 -6.93 12.07
C SER A 40 -15.10 -5.85 11.89
N ALA A 41 -14.15 -5.77 12.81
CA ALA A 41 -12.99 -4.90 12.72
C ALA A 41 -11.74 -5.64 13.18
N ILE A 42 -10.64 -5.46 12.45
CA ILE A 42 -9.32 -5.96 12.77
C ILE A 42 -8.44 -4.77 13.10
N PHE A 43 -7.83 -4.77 14.28
CA PHE A 43 -6.89 -3.75 14.71
C PHE A 43 -5.49 -4.34 14.71
N LEU A 44 -4.60 -3.76 13.88
CA LEU A 44 -3.18 -4.06 13.87
C LEU A 44 -2.44 -2.93 14.60
N ILE A 45 -1.96 -3.24 15.79
CA ILE A 45 -1.23 -2.28 16.63
C ILE A 45 0.25 -2.59 16.49
N LEU A 46 1.01 -1.60 16.03
CA LEU A 46 2.45 -1.71 15.82
C LEU A 46 3.20 -0.90 16.86
N PRO A 47 4.28 -1.42 17.45
CA PRO A 47 5.12 -0.65 18.34
C PRO A 47 5.85 0.46 17.58
N GLU A 48 5.84 1.69 18.11
CA GLU A 48 6.54 2.82 17.51
C GLU A 48 8.06 2.74 17.75
N GLU A 49 8.46 2.20 18.89
CA GLU A 49 9.86 2.16 19.33
C GLU A 49 10.67 1.05 18.63
N ASP A 50 10.06 -0.10 18.35
CA ASP A 50 10.71 -1.23 17.68
C ASP A 50 10.05 -1.55 16.34
N THR A 51 10.65 -1.04 15.27
CA THR A 51 10.15 -1.25 13.91
C THR A 51 10.63 -2.56 13.27
N THR A 52 11.45 -3.36 13.96
CA THR A 52 12.06 -4.57 13.40
C THR A 52 11.02 -5.64 13.02
N LYS A 53 9.89 -5.67 13.73
CA LYS A 53 8.78 -6.60 13.54
C LYS A 53 7.67 -6.07 12.62
N ASN A 54 7.72 -4.80 12.25
CA ASN A 54 6.67 -4.14 11.49
C ASN A 54 6.46 -4.75 10.09
N PHE A 55 7.48 -5.43 9.53
CA PHE A 55 7.35 -6.14 8.26
C PHE A 55 6.23 -7.18 8.27
N MET A 56 5.91 -7.76 9.43
CA MET A 56 4.81 -8.72 9.60
C MET A 56 3.45 -8.10 9.30
N ALA A 57 3.23 -6.85 9.71
CA ALA A 57 1.99 -6.15 9.38
C ALA A 57 1.82 -5.99 7.86
N GLY A 58 2.89 -5.63 7.16
CA GLY A 58 2.88 -5.57 5.70
C GLY A 58 2.51 -6.91 5.07
N LEU A 59 3.11 -8.02 5.55
CA LEU A 59 2.78 -9.37 5.07
C LEU A 59 1.33 -9.77 5.39
N MET A 60 0.85 -9.49 6.59
CA MET A 60 -0.54 -9.78 6.98
C MET A 60 -1.54 -9.01 6.11
N ILE A 61 -1.34 -7.71 5.92
CA ILE A 61 -2.20 -6.88 5.08
C ILE A 61 -2.16 -7.37 3.63
N GLN A 62 -0.97 -7.70 3.13
CA GLN A 62 -0.82 -8.21 1.76
C GLN A 62 -1.51 -9.56 1.58
N ASN A 63 -1.37 -10.49 2.52
CA ASN A 63 -2.05 -11.77 2.47
C ASN A 63 -3.56 -11.63 2.55
N LEU A 64 -4.06 -10.88 3.54
CA LEU A 64 -5.48 -10.60 3.70
C LEU A 64 -6.07 -9.93 2.45
N SER A 65 -5.35 -9.00 1.84
CA SER A 65 -5.78 -8.33 0.62
C SER A 65 -5.91 -9.29 -0.55
N ARG A 66 -4.97 -10.23 -0.72
CA ARG A 66 -5.03 -11.26 -1.76
C ARG A 66 -6.22 -12.20 -1.56
N GLU A 67 -6.45 -12.63 -0.33
CA GLU A 67 -7.61 -13.46 0.00
C GLU A 67 -8.94 -12.72 -0.24
N LEU A 68 -9.02 -11.43 0.14
CA LEU A 68 -10.21 -10.61 -0.16
C LEU A 68 -10.45 -10.44 -1.66
N PHE A 69 -9.40 -10.33 -2.48
CA PHE A 69 -9.56 -10.34 -3.93
C PHE A 69 -10.09 -11.67 -4.43
N ALA A 70 -9.59 -12.81 -3.91
CA ALA A 70 -10.08 -14.14 -4.27
C ALA A 70 -11.56 -14.30 -3.88
N VAL A 71 -11.96 -13.92 -2.66
CA VAL A 71 -13.35 -13.90 -2.21
C VAL A 71 -14.22 -13.02 -3.11
N ALA A 72 -13.74 -11.87 -3.53
CA ALA A 72 -14.48 -11.02 -4.46
C ALA A 72 -14.65 -11.67 -5.82
N ASP A 73 -13.63 -12.33 -6.36
CA ASP A 73 -13.68 -13.00 -7.66
C ASP A 73 -14.67 -14.20 -7.64
N GLU A 74 -14.78 -14.90 -6.51
CA GLU A 74 -15.79 -15.96 -6.28
C GLU A 74 -17.21 -15.41 -6.13
N ASN A 75 -17.38 -14.12 -5.78
CA ASN A 75 -18.65 -13.45 -5.57
C ASN A 75 -18.96 -12.39 -6.65
N ASP A 76 -18.97 -12.78 -7.91
CA ASP A 76 -19.29 -11.92 -9.06
C ASP A 76 -18.42 -10.64 -9.13
N GLY A 77 -17.17 -10.73 -8.72
CA GLY A 77 -16.21 -9.65 -8.75
C GLY A 77 -16.36 -8.60 -7.64
N LYS A 78 -17.15 -8.85 -6.59
CA LYS A 78 -17.37 -7.90 -5.49
C LYS A 78 -17.50 -8.58 -4.14
N LEU A 79 -16.92 -7.98 -3.11
CA LEU A 79 -17.14 -8.39 -1.74
C LEU A 79 -18.61 -8.12 -1.33
N GLN A 80 -19.18 -8.96 -0.47
CA GLN A 80 -20.53 -8.79 0.06
C GLN A 80 -20.66 -7.46 0.81
N ASN A 81 -19.76 -7.20 1.75
CA ASN A 81 -19.65 -5.92 2.45
C ASN A 81 -18.45 -5.13 1.93
N ARG A 82 -18.50 -3.80 2.09
CA ARG A 82 -17.33 -2.96 1.82
C ARG A 82 -16.30 -3.16 2.91
N VAL A 83 -15.10 -3.51 2.53
CA VAL A 83 -13.93 -3.54 3.42
C VAL A 83 -13.16 -2.23 3.28
N VAL A 84 -12.83 -1.61 4.40
CA VAL A 84 -12.07 -0.35 4.44
C VAL A 84 -10.81 -0.57 5.26
N LEU A 85 -9.67 -0.29 4.67
CA LEU A 85 -8.37 -0.33 5.31
C LEU A 85 -7.97 1.11 5.69
N TYR A 86 -8.03 1.44 6.97
CA TYR A 86 -7.51 2.70 7.50
C TYR A 86 -6.04 2.48 7.86
N CYS A 87 -5.15 3.08 7.08
CA CYS A 87 -3.72 2.99 7.29
C CYS A 87 -3.23 4.29 7.93
N ASP A 88 -3.29 4.34 9.26
CA ASP A 88 -2.70 5.45 10.00
C ASP A 88 -1.18 5.36 9.89
N GLU A 89 -0.53 6.51 9.81
CA GLU A 89 0.91 6.64 9.58
C GLU A 89 1.43 5.85 8.36
N PHE A 90 0.64 5.78 7.29
CA PHE A 90 0.96 5.05 6.08
C PHE A 90 2.34 5.39 5.49
N GLY A 91 2.80 6.63 5.73
CA GLY A 91 4.12 7.07 5.29
C GLY A 91 5.30 6.48 6.07
N THR A 92 5.06 5.90 7.25
CA THR A 92 6.08 5.26 8.11
C THR A 92 5.91 3.75 8.22
N MET A 93 4.75 3.23 7.82
CA MET A 93 4.51 1.79 7.75
C MET A 93 5.51 1.11 6.81
N PRO A 94 5.88 -0.16 7.07
CA PRO A 94 6.64 -0.95 6.11
C PRO A 94 5.90 -1.00 4.76
N PRO A 95 6.59 -0.78 3.65
CA PRO A 95 5.96 -0.82 2.34
C PRO A 95 5.46 -2.23 2.05
N PHE A 96 4.23 -2.33 1.54
CA PHE A 96 3.63 -3.54 1.01
C PHE A 96 3.05 -3.25 -0.39
N ASP A 97 2.68 -4.28 -1.14
CA ASP A 97 2.17 -4.09 -2.49
C ASP A 97 0.76 -3.50 -2.47
N VAL A 98 0.69 -2.17 -2.49
CA VAL A 98 -0.57 -1.40 -2.42
C VAL A 98 -1.14 -1.04 -3.79
N LEU A 99 -0.33 -1.07 -4.86
CA LEU A 99 -0.76 -0.59 -6.16
C LEU A 99 -1.98 -1.36 -6.70
N PRO A 100 -2.07 -2.70 -6.57
CA PRO A 100 -3.28 -3.43 -6.92
C PRO A 100 -4.51 -3.01 -6.12
N LEU A 101 -4.33 -2.64 -4.85
CA LEU A 101 -5.43 -2.18 -3.99
C LEU A 101 -6.00 -0.85 -4.47
N PHE A 102 -5.15 0.09 -4.86
CA PHE A 102 -5.59 1.37 -5.40
C PHE A 102 -6.22 1.24 -6.79
N SER A 103 -5.66 0.41 -7.67
CA SER A 103 -6.14 0.29 -9.05
C SER A 103 -7.39 -0.58 -9.18
N ALA A 104 -7.47 -1.72 -8.47
CA ALA A 104 -8.53 -2.71 -8.61
C ALA A 104 -9.50 -2.79 -7.42
N GLY A 105 -9.11 -2.31 -6.25
CA GLY A 105 -9.90 -2.47 -5.01
C GLY A 105 -11.28 -1.82 -5.09
N ARG A 106 -11.40 -0.65 -5.72
CA ARG A 106 -12.68 0.08 -5.80
C ARG A 106 -13.80 -0.75 -6.43
N SER A 107 -13.54 -1.42 -7.55
CA SER A 107 -14.53 -2.25 -8.24
C SER A 107 -14.97 -3.45 -7.38
N ARG A 108 -14.09 -3.93 -6.51
CA ARG A 108 -14.30 -5.06 -5.62
C ARG A 108 -14.85 -4.69 -4.24
N ARG A 109 -15.21 -3.43 -4.01
CA ARG A 109 -15.65 -2.87 -2.72
C ARG A 109 -14.55 -2.88 -1.62
N LEU A 110 -13.30 -2.84 -2.02
CA LEU A 110 -12.16 -2.64 -1.13
C LEU A 110 -11.71 -1.19 -1.23
N THR A 111 -11.61 -0.50 -0.11
CA THR A 111 -11.23 0.91 -0.05
C THR A 111 -10.02 1.06 0.85
N LEU A 112 -9.00 1.78 0.38
CA LEU A 112 -7.83 2.14 1.16
C LEU A 112 -7.91 3.62 1.56
N VAL A 113 -7.64 3.92 2.81
CA VAL A 113 -7.60 5.28 3.37
C VAL A 113 -6.20 5.50 3.95
N PRO A 114 -5.24 5.94 3.13
CA PRO A 114 -3.90 6.24 3.63
C PRO A 114 -3.88 7.59 4.36
N ILE A 115 -3.28 7.62 5.55
CA ILE A 115 -3.06 8.84 6.32
C ILE A 115 -1.55 9.07 6.37
N ILE A 116 -1.11 10.21 5.88
CA ILE A 116 0.30 10.58 5.78
C ILE A 116 0.54 11.97 6.36
N GLN A 117 1.74 12.20 6.84
CA GLN A 117 2.17 13.51 7.34
C GLN A 117 2.77 14.38 6.22
N SER A 118 3.38 13.75 5.21
CA SER A 118 3.95 14.44 4.06
C SER A 118 4.03 13.54 2.83
N LEU A 119 4.01 14.14 1.64
CA LEU A 119 4.22 13.42 0.38
C LEU A 119 5.64 12.83 0.28
N ALA A 120 6.63 13.46 0.90
CA ALA A 120 8.00 12.94 0.92
C ALA A 120 8.13 11.58 1.61
N GLN A 121 7.31 11.30 2.63
CA GLN A 121 7.26 9.96 3.26
C GLN A 121 6.73 8.92 2.28
N LEU A 122 5.73 9.27 1.48
CA LEU A 122 5.16 8.39 0.47
C LEU A 122 6.18 8.08 -0.64
N GLU A 123 6.90 9.09 -1.11
CA GLU A 123 7.99 8.93 -2.09
C GLU A 123 9.13 8.07 -1.55
N LYS A 124 9.47 8.20 -0.28
CA LYS A 124 10.49 7.37 0.37
C LYS A 124 10.12 5.88 0.35
N ASN A 125 8.86 5.54 0.59
CA ASN A 125 8.42 4.15 0.71
C ASN A 125 8.10 3.49 -0.64
N TYR A 126 7.53 4.24 -1.58
CA TYR A 126 7.00 3.70 -2.84
C TYR A 126 7.70 4.25 -4.08
N GLY A 127 8.72 5.09 -3.90
CA GLY A 127 9.35 5.81 -5.00
C GLY A 127 8.45 6.92 -5.56
N LYS A 128 9.00 7.72 -6.45
CA LYS A 128 8.27 8.84 -7.07
C LYS A 128 7.06 8.37 -7.86
N GLU A 129 7.25 7.40 -8.74
CA GLU A 129 6.18 6.85 -9.59
C GLU A 129 5.07 6.20 -8.76
N GLY A 130 5.44 5.38 -7.76
CA GLY A 130 4.46 4.77 -6.85
C GLY A 130 3.67 5.80 -6.04
N SER A 131 4.32 6.86 -5.59
CA SER A 131 3.68 7.98 -4.91
C SER A 131 2.67 8.70 -5.80
N GLU A 132 3.02 8.98 -7.05
CA GLU A 132 2.12 9.58 -8.05
C GLU A 132 0.91 8.68 -8.32
N ILE A 133 1.12 7.37 -8.55
CA ILE A 133 0.04 6.40 -8.76
C ILE A 133 -0.93 6.37 -7.57
N ILE A 134 -0.42 6.38 -6.33
CA ILE A 134 -1.26 6.39 -5.13
C ILE A 134 -2.10 7.67 -5.08
N GLN A 135 -1.49 8.84 -5.30
CA GLN A 135 -2.20 10.12 -5.30
C GLN A 135 -3.28 10.19 -6.38
N ASP A 136 -2.98 9.76 -7.61
CA ASP A 136 -3.91 9.79 -8.74
C ASP A 136 -5.13 8.88 -8.55
N ASN A 137 -4.98 7.80 -7.77
CA ASN A 137 -6.08 6.90 -7.43
C ASN A 137 -6.90 7.36 -6.21
N CYS A 138 -6.43 8.35 -5.43
CA CYS A 138 -7.19 8.96 -4.35
C CYS A 138 -8.22 9.93 -4.90
N GLN A 139 -9.50 9.54 -4.92
CA GLN A 139 -10.59 10.39 -5.42
C GLN A 139 -11.00 11.51 -4.47
N ASP A 140 -10.75 11.31 -3.19
CA ASP A 140 -10.97 12.27 -2.12
C ASP A 140 -9.66 12.52 -1.40
N THR A 141 -9.23 13.79 -1.32
CA THR A 141 -8.03 14.21 -0.59
C THR A 141 -8.42 15.24 0.45
N ILE A 142 -8.09 14.96 1.72
CA ILE A 142 -8.35 15.86 2.84
C ILE A 142 -7.02 16.31 3.42
N PHE A 143 -6.80 17.58 3.51
CA PHE A 143 -5.52 18.11 4.00
C PHE A 143 -5.63 19.41 4.78
N GLY A 144 -4.67 19.60 5.70
CA GLY A 144 -4.57 20.78 6.57
C GLY A 144 -3.48 20.58 7.62
N GLY A 145 -3.15 21.63 8.36
CA GLY A 145 -2.18 21.53 9.46
C GLY A 145 -0.73 21.34 9.01
N PHE A 146 -0.28 22.08 8.03
CA PHE A 146 1.09 21.97 7.50
C PHE A 146 2.14 22.58 8.42
N ALA A 147 3.32 21.95 8.48
CA ALA A 147 4.50 22.56 9.09
C ALA A 147 4.95 23.81 8.31
N PRO A 148 5.59 24.81 8.98
CA PRO A 148 6.02 26.05 8.33
C PRO A 148 6.87 25.86 7.06
N ASN A 149 7.73 24.83 7.04
CA ASN A 149 8.62 24.53 5.90
C ASN A 149 8.11 23.41 5.00
N SER A 150 6.80 23.11 5.01
CA SER A 150 6.22 22.02 4.24
C SER A 150 6.26 22.28 2.73
N GLN A 151 6.95 21.45 1.98
CA GLN A 151 6.89 21.43 0.52
C GLN A 151 5.56 20.83 0.03
N THR A 152 4.93 19.96 0.80
CA THR A 152 3.60 19.41 0.51
C THR A 152 2.56 20.52 0.30
N ALA A 153 2.66 21.62 1.07
CA ALA A 153 1.77 22.78 0.89
C ALA A 153 1.91 23.44 -0.48
N GLU A 154 3.10 23.44 -1.08
CA GLU A 154 3.34 23.98 -2.42
C GLU A 154 2.72 23.08 -3.50
N VAL A 155 2.87 21.77 -3.37
CA VAL A 155 2.27 20.79 -4.29
C VAL A 155 0.75 20.90 -4.26
N LEU A 156 0.17 20.90 -3.07
CA LEU A 156 -1.28 20.98 -2.89
C LEU A 156 -1.87 22.33 -3.29
N SER A 157 -1.15 23.43 -3.08
CA SER A 157 -1.54 24.75 -3.60
C SER A 157 -1.68 24.74 -5.13
N LYS A 158 -0.73 24.12 -5.83
CA LYS A 158 -0.79 23.96 -7.30
C LYS A 158 -1.95 23.05 -7.71
N ALA A 159 -2.20 21.95 -6.99
CA ALA A 159 -3.29 21.02 -7.28
C ALA A 159 -4.68 21.66 -7.10
N LEU A 160 -4.82 22.66 -6.24
CA LEU A 160 -6.07 23.42 -6.07
C LEU A 160 -6.41 24.31 -7.28
N GLY A 161 -5.43 24.57 -8.13
CA GLY A 161 -5.59 25.44 -9.30
C GLY A 161 -5.59 26.94 -8.96
N ASN A 162 -5.98 27.74 -9.93
CA ASN A 162 -5.89 29.20 -9.87
C ASN A 162 -7.27 29.85 -9.96
N ARG A 163 -7.35 31.09 -9.52
CA ARG A 163 -8.50 31.99 -9.72
C ARG A 163 -8.04 33.32 -10.30
N THR A 164 -8.90 33.95 -11.06
CA THR A 164 -8.66 35.32 -11.53
C THR A 164 -9.04 36.30 -10.47
N VAL A 165 -8.13 37.23 -10.15
CA VAL A 165 -8.35 38.30 -9.19
C VAL A 165 -8.09 39.64 -9.88
N LEU A 166 -8.83 40.66 -9.45
CA LEU A 166 -8.59 42.01 -9.86
C LEU A 166 -7.47 42.61 -9.00
N SER A 167 -6.36 42.97 -9.64
CA SER A 167 -5.25 43.65 -9.00
C SER A 167 -5.19 45.08 -9.52
N GLY A 168 -5.01 46.02 -8.63
CA GLY A 168 -4.94 47.41 -8.97
C GLY A 168 -3.75 48.13 -8.38
N SER A 169 -3.09 48.98 -9.16
CA SER A 169 -2.14 49.96 -8.62
C SER A 169 -2.78 51.35 -8.63
N VAL A 170 -2.66 52.05 -7.52
CA VAL A 170 -3.09 53.43 -7.40
C VAL A 170 -1.84 54.29 -7.30
N SER A 171 -1.59 55.09 -8.33
CA SER A 171 -0.54 56.10 -8.30
C SER A 171 -1.16 57.45 -7.86
N ARG A 172 -0.68 57.96 -6.72
CA ARG A 172 -1.06 59.28 -6.24
C ARG A 172 -0.05 60.32 -6.73
N GLY A 173 -0.27 60.84 -7.96
CA GLY A 173 0.41 62.07 -8.41
C GLY A 173 -0.22 63.28 -7.78
N LYS A 174 0.56 64.44 -7.70
CA LYS A 174 0.11 65.65 -7.06
C LYS A 174 -1.12 66.28 -7.73
N ASN A 175 -1.38 65.99 -9.02
CA ASN A 175 -2.44 66.60 -9.80
C ASN A 175 -3.46 65.63 -10.42
N ASP A 176 -3.19 64.29 -10.46
CA ASP A 176 -4.17 63.35 -11.00
C ASP A 176 -3.92 61.93 -10.42
N PRO A 177 -4.86 61.38 -9.66
CA PRO A 177 -4.77 60.00 -9.23
C PRO A 177 -5.09 59.11 -10.40
N SER A 178 -4.11 58.31 -10.86
CA SER A 178 -4.29 57.30 -11.85
C SER A 178 -4.50 55.95 -11.21
N GLN A 179 -5.60 55.31 -11.58
CA GLN A 179 -5.93 53.98 -11.11
C GLN A 179 -5.87 52.99 -12.31
N SER A 180 -4.99 52.01 -12.22
CA SER A 180 -4.90 50.93 -13.22
C SER A 180 -5.41 49.63 -12.59
N LEU A 181 -6.44 49.07 -13.19
CA LEU A 181 -7.02 47.77 -12.79
C LEU A 181 -6.63 46.72 -13.83
N GLN A 182 -6.03 45.65 -13.39
CA GLN A 182 -5.63 44.52 -14.24
C GLN A 182 -6.11 43.21 -13.62
N MET A 183 -6.67 42.35 -14.47
CA MET A 183 -6.96 40.99 -14.07
C MET A 183 -5.66 40.18 -14.03
N MET A 184 -5.42 39.48 -12.96
CA MET A 184 -4.27 38.59 -12.82
C MET A 184 -4.67 37.24 -12.25
N GLU A 185 -3.94 36.23 -12.63
CA GLU A 185 -4.10 34.88 -12.11
C GLU A 185 -3.41 34.74 -10.76
N ARG A 186 -4.09 34.10 -9.82
CA ARG A 186 -3.57 33.81 -8.49
C ARG A 186 -3.96 32.40 -8.07
N PRO A 187 -3.10 31.62 -7.38
CA PRO A 187 -3.51 30.37 -6.76
C PRO A 187 -4.79 30.52 -5.94
N LEU A 188 -5.67 29.52 -5.99
CA LEU A 188 -6.91 29.51 -5.21
C LEU A 188 -6.61 29.72 -3.73
N LEU A 189 -5.60 29.00 -3.20
CA LEU A 189 -4.96 29.22 -1.91
C LEU A 189 -3.43 29.16 -2.12
N THR A 190 -2.72 30.17 -1.66
CA THR A 190 -1.26 30.16 -1.69
C THR A 190 -0.71 29.16 -0.67
N PRO A 191 0.55 28.70 -0.81
CA PRO A 191 1.18 27.86 0.21
C PRO A 191 1.15 28.46 1.62
N ASP A 192 1.31 29.79 1.73
CA ASP A 192 1.28 30.47 3.03
C ASP A 192 -0.13 30.51 3.62
N GLU A 193 -1.16 30.66 2.78
CA GLU A 193 -2.54 30.56 3.23
C GLU A 193 -2.88 29.14 3.70
N LEU A 194 -2.37 28.12 3.02
CA LEU A 194 -2.52 26.71 3.45
C LEU A 194 -1.84 26.45 4.80
N LYS A 195 -0.61 26.95 4.98
CA LYS A 195 0.13 26.85 6.25
C LYS A 195 -0.54 27.60 7.40
N SER A 196 -1.33 28.62 7.07
CA SER A 196 -2.03 29.46 8.04
C SER A 196 -3.45 28.99 8.38
N ILE A 197 -3.88 27.84 7.85
CA ILE A 197 -5.20 27.27 8.16
C ILE A 197 -5.25 26.89 9.65
N PRO A 198 -6.23 27.40 10.42
CA PRO A 198 -6.35 27.09 11.84
C PRO A 198 -6.57 25.59 12.09
N LYS A 199 -6.04 25.09 13.20
CA LYS A 199 -6.22 23.69 13.64
C LYS A 199 -7.70 23.29 13.62
N GLY A 200 -8.00 22.10 13.11
CA GLY A 200 -9.35 21.57 12.96
C GLY A 200 -10.07 22.02 11.70
N ASN A 201 -9.46 22.91 10.89
CA ASN A 201 -9.97 23.24 9.56
C ASN A 201 -9.16 22.49 8.50
N PHE A 202 -9.86 22.02 7.47
CA PHE A 202 -9.29 21.21 6.41
C PHE A 202 -9.81 21.68 5.06
N ILE A 203 -9.05 21.43 4.03
CA ILE A 203 -9.47 21.52 2.65
C ILE A 203 -9.83 20.09 2.19
N VAL A 204 -10.99 19.94 1.59
CA VAL A 204 -11.45 18.70 0.96
C VAL A 204 -11.47 18.92 -0.53
N GLN A 205 -10.72 18.12 -1.24
CA GLN A 205 -10.68 18.07 -2.70
C GLN A 205 -11.25 16.72 -3.15
N LYS A 206 -12.25 16.78 -4.01
CA LYS A 206 -12.94 15.58 -4.53
C LYS A 206 -13.03 15.64 -6.04
N THR A 207 -12.82 14.49 -6.69
CA THR A 207 -12.95 14.38 -8.14
C THR A 207 -14.34 14.85 -8.60
N GLY A 208 -14.37 15.78 -9.57
CA GLY A 208 -15.60 16.33 -10.14
C GLY A 208 -16.31 17.38 -9.28
N GLN A 209 -15.67 17.86 -8.21
CA GLN A 209 -16.21 18.93 -7.36
C GLN A 209 -15.18 20.03 -7.11
N HIS A 210 -15.65 21.23 -6.84
CA HIS A 210 -14.77 22.31 -6.42
C HIS A 210 -14.23 22.04 -5.01
N PRO A 211 -12.97 22.43 -4.73
CA PRO A 211 -12.41 22.33 -3.38
C PRO A 211 -13.26 23.05 -2.37
N MET A 212 -13.45 22.45 -1.20
CA MET A 212 -14.21 23.07 -0.11
C MET A 212 -13.38 23.14 1.17
N ARG A 213 -13.60 24.19 1.96
CA ARG A 213 -13.03 24.31 3.30
C ARG A 213 -14.07 23.83 4.30
N THR A 214 -13.65 22.93 5.21
CA THR A 214 -14.52 22.39 6.25
C THR A 214 -13.85 22.44 7.61
N ARG A 215 -14.64 22.39 8.66
CA ARG A 215 -14.17 22.21 10.04
C ARG A 215 -14.58 20.82 10.50
N LEU A 216 -13.61 20.02 10.88
CA LEU A 216 -13.82 18.71 11.48
C LEU A 216 -13.68 18.86 13.00
N ARG A 217 -14.70 18.37 13.71
CA ARG A 217 -14.66 18.28 15.17
C ARG A 217 -13.86 17.07 15.60
N LEU A 218 -13.17 17.17 16.72
CA LEU A 218 -12.58 16.00 17.35
C LEU A 218 -13.69 15.05 17.82
N PHE A 219 -13.43 13.74 17.79
CA PHE A 219 -14.43 12.75 18.21
C PHE A 219 -14.91 12.96 19.64
N LEU A 220 -14.07 13.50 20.54
CA LEU A 220 -14.41 13.89 21.90
C LEU A 220 -15.54 14.95 21.96
N GLU A 221 -15.66 15.80 20.93
CA GLU A 221 -16.70 16.81 20.84
C GLU A 221 -18.05 16.26 20.32
N TRP A 222 -18.09 14.98 19.93
CA TRP A 222 -19.29 14.34 19.38
C TRP A 222 -20.20 13.73 20.44
N GLY A 223 -19.82 13.81 21.72
CA GLY A 223 -20.57 13.20 22.81
C GLY A 223 -20.55 11.68 22.80
N ILE A 224 -19.56 11.07 22.11
CA ILE A 224 -19.36 9.62 22.13
C ILE A 224 -18.73 9.29 23.48
N SER A 225 -19.42 8.46 24.26
CA SER A 225 -18.91 7.88 25.51
C SER A 225 -18.70 6.39 25.32
N PHE A 226 -17.62 5.86 25.85
CA PHE A 226 -17.35 4.43 25.92
C PHE A 226 -17.70 3.97 27.34
N GLU A 227 -18.47 2.88 27.44
CA GLU A 227 -18.96 2.38 28.75
C GLU A 227 -17.79 1.87 29.59
N GLU A 228 -16.93 1.03 29.00
CA GLU A 228 -15.72 0.52 29.66
C GLU A 228 -14.58 0.40 28.63
N PRO A 229 -13.31 0.62 29.06
CA PRO A 229 -12.18 0.36 28.20
C PRO A 229 -12.07 -1.14 27.90
N TYR A 230 -11.94 -1.50 26.62
CA TYR A 230 -11.64 -2.87 26.25
C TYR A 230 -10.23 -3.22 26.72
N ILE A 231 -10.14 -4.15 27.66
CA ILE A 231 -8.86 -4.71 28.11
C ILE A 231 -8.62 -5.99 27.34
N VAL A 232 -7.54 -5.99 26.56
CA VAL A 232 -7.07 -7.23 25.91
C VAL A 232 -6.62 -8.17 27.02
N PRO A 233 -7.24 -9.37 27.15
CA PRO A 233 -6.79 -10.31 28.16
C PRO A 233 -5.34 -10.69 27.87
N GLU A 234 -4.47 -10.58 28.86
CA GLU A 234 -3.11 -11.09 28.77
C GLU A 234 -3.19 -12.60 28.47
N ARG A 235 -2.71 -12.99 27.32
CA ARG A 235 -2.54 -14.38 26.98
C ARG A 235 -1.21 -14.81 27.56
N ALA A 236 -1.24 -15.82 28.43
CA ALA A 236 -0.01 -16.47 28.87
C ALA A 236 0.75 -17.00 27.64
N ASP A 237 2.06 -16.97 27.68
CA ASP A 237 2.89 -17.54 26.62
C ASP A 237 2.48 -18.99 26.35
N ARG A 238 2.13 -19.27 25.11
CA ARG A 238 1.77 -20.61 24.67
C ARG A 238 3.04 -21.36 24.28
N ALA A 239 3.14 -22.64 24.66
CA ALA A 239 4.25 -23.47 24.24
C ALA A 239 4.20 -23.68 22.71
N VAL A 240 5.24 -23.24 22.02
CA VAL A 240 5.40 -23.45 20.57
C VAL A 240 5.97 -24.85 20.33
N ALA A 241 5.27 -25.66 19.55
CA ALA A 241 5.75 -26.96 19.13
C ALA A 241 6.47 -26.84 17.79
N TYR A 242 7.77 -27.12 17.80
CA TYR A 242 8.56 -27.17 16.57
C TYR A 242 8.49 -28.55 15.93
N ALA A 243 8.24 -28.59 14.62
CA ALA A 243 8.34 -29.83 13.87
C ALA A 243 9.78 -30.33 13.87
N ASN A 244 10.00 -31.58 14.29
CA ASN A 244 11.31 -32.20 14.18
C ASN A 244 11.55 -32.66 12.71
N ARG A 245 12.80 -33.02 12.42
CA ARG A 245 13.19 -33.43 11.06
C ARG A 245 12.42 -34.66 10.57
N GLU A 246 12.13 -35.61 11.46
CA GLU A 246 11.43 -36.85 11.11
C GLU A 246 9.96 -36.58 10.76
N ASP A 247 9.31 -35.64 11.44
CA ASP A 247 7.95 -35.21 11.13
C ASP A 247 7.88 -34.50 9.77
N LEU A 248 8.86 -33.63 9.48
CA LEU A 248 8.96 -32.97 8.16
C LEU A 248 9.18 -33.99 7.05
N GLU A 249 10.09 -34.93 7.22
CA GLU A 249 10.37 -35.98 6.22
C GLU A 249 9.16 -36.91 6.01
N ARG A 250 8.34 -37.15 7.04
CA ARG A 250 7.12 -37.98 6.95
C ARG A 250 6.01 -37.28 6.18
N ASN A 251 5.88 -35.97 6.33
CA ASN A 251 4.82 -35.17 5.74
C ASN A 251 5.16 -34.64 4.34
N LEU A 252 6.40 -34.81 3.85
CA LEU A 252 6.74 -34.47 2.48
C LEU A 252 6.02 -35.40 1.49
N PRO A 253 5.34 -34.85 0.45
CA PRO A 253 4.75 -35.65 -0.60
C PRO A 253 5.76 -36.63 -1.22
N GLN A 254 5.34 -37.85 -1.51
CA GLN A 254 6.24 -38.88 -2.06
C GLN A 254 6.86 -38.49 -3.41
N SER A 255 6.17 -37.66 -4.22
CA SER A 255 6.71 -37.07 -5.44
C SER A 255 8.01 -36.30 -5.22
N ASN A 256 8.07 -35.51 -4.16
CA ASN A 256 9.28 -34.72 -3.82
C ASN A 256 10.41 -35.59 -3.26
N LYS A 257 10.09 -36.79 -2.72
CA LYS A 257 11.13 -37.73 -2.25
C LYS A 257 11.86 -38.38 -3.42
N ALA A 258 11.16 -38.66 -4.52
CA ALA A 258 11.77 -39.23 -5.72
C ALA A 258 12.69 -38.24 -6.45
N GLU A 259 12.24 -37.01 -6.65
CA GLU A 259 13.05 -35.94 -7.25
C GLU A 259 14.31 -35.61 -6.45
N ASN A 260 14.20 -35.58 -5.11
CA ASN A 260 15.36 -35.35 -4.23
C ASN A 260 16.33 -36.55 -4.21
N ALA A 261 15.86 -37.78 -4.44
CA ALA A 261 16.71 -38.94 -4.57
C ALA A 261 17.50 -38.90 -5.88
N ASP A 262 16.87 -38.52 -6.99
CA ASP A 262 17.51 -38.35 -8.29
C ASP A 262 18.54 -37.20 -8.28
N MET A 263 18.24 -36.10 -7.62
CA MET A 263 19.20 -35.00 -7.46
C MET A 263 20.43 -35.42 -6.64
N ARG A 264 20.27 -36.26 -5.60
CA ARG A 264 21.41 -36.80 -4.84
C ARG A 264 22.25 -37.78 -5.65
N GLY A 265 21.62 -38.54 -6.55
CA GLY A 265 22.31 -39.40 -7.51
C GLY A 265 23.13 -38.63 -8.53
N ALA A 266 22.60 -37.54 -9.06
CA ALA A 266 23.27 -36.67 -10.02
C ALA A 266 24.50 -35.97 -9.43
N TYR A 267 24.49 -35.57 -8.17
CA TYR A 267 25.64 -34.97 -7.50
C TYR A 267 26.72 -35.97 -7.07
N ALA A 268 26.37 -37.26 -6.89
CA ALA A 268 27.33 -38.30 -6.58
C ALA A 268 28.16 -38.73 -7.78
N VAL A 269 27.64 -38.57 -8.99
CA VAL A 269 28.32 -38.93 -10.23
C VAL A 269 29.27 -37.84 -10.76
N SER A 270 29.06 -36.58 -10.41
CA SER A 270 29.90 -35.46 -10.88
C SER A 270 31.23 -35.28 -10.13
N GLY A 271 31.51 -36.12 -9.15
CA GLY A 271 32.75 -36.05 -8.32
C GLY A 271 33.95 -36.81 -8.89
N ARG A 272 33.86 -37.51 -10.06
CA ARG A 272 35.01 -38.16 -10.72
C ARG A 272 35.18 -37.59 -12.11
N GLY A 273 36.28 -36.90 -12.29
CA GLY A 273 36.65 -36.12 -13.45
C GLY A 273 36.56 -36.89 -14.79
N GLY A 274 36.09 -36.18 -15.77
CA GLY A 274 36.12 -36.59 -17.18
C GLY A 274 35.41 -35.53 -18.02
N ILE A 275 36.19 -34.80 -18.80
CA ILE A 275 35.70 -33.90 -19.83
C ILE A 275 34.91 -34.72 -20.84
N ALA A 276 33.61 -34.55 -20.93
CA ALA A 276 32.80 -35.16 -21.99
C ALA A 276 32.14 -34.04 -22.81
N HIS A 277 32.37 -34.14 -24.13
CA HIS A 277 31.81 -33.27 -25.17
C HIS A 277 30.29 -33.23 -25.13
N GLU A 278 29.75 -32.00 -25.27
CA GLU A 278 28.32 -31.76 -25.52
C GLU A 278 27.88 -32.38 -26.87
N PRO A 279 26.76 -33.08 -26.94
CA PRO A 279 26.10 -33.37 -28.21
C PRO A 279 25.25 -32.16 -28.62
N ALA A 280 25.38 -31.78 -29.89
CA ALA A 280 24.67 -30.72 -30.55
C ALA A 280 23.14 -30.92 -30.47
N VAL A 281 22.44 -29.91 -29.89
CA VAL A 281 20.97 -29.86 -29.86
C VAL A 281 20.46 -29.33 -31.18
N ASP A 282 19.76 -30.20 -31.92
CA ASP A 282 19.06 -29.91 -33.17
C ASP A 282 17.90 -28.94 -32.94
N LYS A 283 17.91 -27.80 -33.64
CA LYS A 283 16.86 -26.76 -33.53
C LYS A 283 15.68 -27.14 -34.42
N PRO A 284 14.43 -27.18 -33.93
CA PRO A 284 13.27 -27.39 -34.81
C PRO A 284 13.01 -26.18 -35.69
N ARG A 285 12.83 -26.45 -37.00
CA ARG A 285 12.48 -25.48 -38.04
C ARG A 285 11.14 -24.82 -37.80
N ARG A 286 11.13 -23.47 -37.80
CA ARG A 286 9.91 -22.64 -37.84
C ARG A 286 9.17 -22.87 -39.16
N ARG A 287 7.92 -23.30 -39.12
CA ARG A 287 6.98 -23.23 -40.22
C ARG A 287 6.15 -21.95 -40.17
N GLY A 288 6.14 -21.31 -41.28
CA GLY A 288 5.34 -20.37 -41.97
C GLY A 288 4.18 -19.62 -41.29
N GLY A 289 4.14 -18.36 -41.63
CA GLY A 289 3.25 -17.31 -41.17
C GLY A 289 1.77 -17.53 -41.50
N LYS A 290 0.95 -16.86 -40.73
CA LYS A 290 -0.39 -16.44 -41.13
C LYS A 290 -0.50 -14.93 -40.99
N GLN A 291 -1.00 -14.38 -42.09
CA GLN A 291 -1.20 -12.96 -42.37
C GLN A 291 -2.10 -12.28 -41.33
N MET A 292 -1.68 -11.11 -40.92
CA MET A 292 -2.45 -10.13 -40.18
C MET A 292 -3.48 -9.51 -41.13
N LYS A 293 -4.77 -9.55 -40.77
CA LYS A 293 -5.81 -8.75 -41.45
C LYS A 293 -5.82 -7.37 -40.80
N THR A 294 -5.54 -6.36 -41.59
CA THR A 294 -5.79 -4.98 -41.30
C THR A 294 -7.29 -4.71 -41.39
N TYR A 295 -7.89 -4.15 -40.36
CA TYR A 295 -9.20 -3.51 -40.40
C TYR A 295 -9.01 -2.02 -40.66
N GLY A 296 -9.67 -1.53 -41.70
CA GLY A 296 -9.68 -0.13 -42.11
C GLY A 296 -10.52 0.74 -41.16
N GLU A 297 -10.13 2.01 -41.15
CA GLU A 297 -10.96 3.10 -40.65
C GLU A 297 -12.28 3.16 -41.44
N GLU A 298 -13.39 2.99 -40.73
CA GLU A 298 -14.75 3.47 -40.99
C GLU A 298 -15.67 2.68 -40.05
N ASP A 299 -15.99 3.34 -38.92
CA ASP A 299 -17.31 3.40 -38.30
C ASP A 299 -17.16 3.95 -36.87
N LEU A 300 -17.63 5.21 -36.81
CA LEU A 300 -17.83 6.02 -35.62
C LEU A 300 -18.83 5.40 -34.63
#